data_838593361972d0305e910f760890aecf
#
_entry.id   838593361972d0305e910f760890aecf
#
_cell.length_a   1.000
_cell.length_b   1.000
_cell.length_c   1.000
_cell.angle_alpha   90.00
_cell.angle_beta   90.00
_cell.angle_gamma   90.00
#
_symmetry.space_group_name_H-M   'P 1'
#
loop_
_entity.id
_entity.type
_entity.pdbx_description
1 polymer ?
#
loop_
_entity_poly.entity_id
_entity_poly.type
_entity_poly.pdbx_seq_one_letter_code
_entity_poly.pdbx_strand_id
1 'polypeptide(L)'
;MGSILFLLIVIILVLWILASCIRIVPQAYAIVLERLGAYQATWGTGVHFKLPFVERVARKVNLKEQGVDFPPQPVITKDNVTMQIDTVVFFQITDPKLYAYGVENPIMAIENLSATTLRNIIGDMELDETLTSREVINTKMRASLDVATDPWGIKVNRVELKNIIPPAAIQEAMEKQMKAERERREAILIAEGEKKSTILVAEGKKESAILDAEAEKQAAILRAEAQKERMIKEAEGQAEAVLKVQKANAEGLRMIKEAGADNAVLTLKSFEALAKVADGKSTKIIIPSEIQNLAGLAASLKEVVVDEKDKKEE
;
A
#
# COMPACT_ATOMS: atom_id res chain seq x y z
N MET A 1 65.31 -48.53 -50.68
CA MET A 1 63.92 -48.07 -50.50
C MET A 1 63.29 -48.68 -49.25
N GLY A 2 63.46 -49.98 -48.91
CA GLY A 2 62.83 -50.57 -47.71
C GLY A 2 63.32 -50.00 -46.39
N SER A 3 64.62 -49.64 -46.25
CA SER A 3 65.13 -49.03 -45.00
C SER A 3 64.60 -47.64 -44.70
N ILE A 4 64.30 -46.81 -45.76
CA ILE A 4 63.70 -45.48 -45.60
C ILE A 4 62.20 -45.58 -45.16
N LEU A 5 61.51 -46.56 -45.77
CA LEU A 5 60.09 -46.83 -45.42
C LEU A 5 59.97 -47.32 -43.98
N PHE A 6 60.89 -48.23 -43.53
CA PHE A 6 60.93 -48.71 -42.15
C PHE A 6 61.21 -47.57 -41.17
N LEU A 7 62.22 -46.73 -41.46
CA LEU A 7 62.52 -45.54 -40.62
C LEU A 7 61.36 -44.60 -40.50
N LEU A 8 60.59 -44.34 -41.58
CA LEU A 8 59.43 -43.50 -41.61
C LEU A 8 58.28 -44.08 -40.75
N ILE A 9 58.08 -45.41 -40.83
CA ILE A 9 57.10 -46.10 -39.98
C ILE A 9 57.42 -45.96 -38.48
N VAL A 10 58.74 -46.15 -38.11
CA VAL A 10 59.22 -46.01 -36.74
C VAL A 10 59.00 -44.56 -36.22
N ILE A 11 59.28 -43.54 -37.04
CA ILE A 11 59.09 -42.13 -36.69
C ILE A 11 57.62 -41.88 -36.44
N ILE A 12 56.69 -42.32 -37.30
CA ILE A 12 55.29 -42.18 -37.16
C ILE A 12 54.76 -42.84 -35.87
N LEU A 13 55.27 -44.04 -35.59
CA LEU A 13 54.91 -44.78 -34.38
C LEU A 13 55.38 -44.06 -33.11
N VAL A 14 56.63 -43.52 -33.09
CA VAL A 14 57.08 -42.69 -31.98
C VAL A 14 56.28 -41.42 -31.78
N LEU A 15 55.96 -40.71 -32.87
CA LEU A 15 55.14 -39.54 -32.81
C LEU A 15 53.71 -39.87 -32.30
N TRP A 16 53.14 -41.00 -32.72
CA TRP A 16 51.83 -41.45 -32.25
C TRP A 16 51.88 -41.83 -30.76
N ILE A 17 52.94 -42.47 -30.27
CA ILE A 17 53.10 -42.72 -28.84
C ILE A 17 53.25 -41.43 -28.06
N LEU A 18 54.07 -40.48 -28.52
CA LEU A 18 54.23 -39.18 -27.87
C LEU A 18 52.93 -38.40 -27.81
N ALA A 19 52.13 -38.38 -28.88
CA ALA A 19 50.82 -37.75 -28.90
C ALA A 19 49.83 -38.41 -27.93
N SER A 20 49.90 -39.72 -27.77
CA SER A 20 49.10 -40.51 -26.82
C SER A 20 49.46 -40.26 -25.33
N CYS A 21 50.67 -39.75 -25.06
CA CYS A 21 51.18 -39.46 -23.72
C CYS A 21 50.50 -38.17 -23.15
N ILE A 22 50.11 -37.24 -24.03
CA ILE A 22 49.59 -35.94 -23.59
C ILE A 22 48.09 -36.06 -23.34
N ARG A 23 47.66 -35.63 -22.13
CA ARG A 23 46.25 -35.51 -21.76
C ARG A 23 45.98 -34.11 -21.22
N ILE A 24 44.96 -33.47 -21.78
CA ILE A 24 44.48 -32.18 -21.32
C ILE A 24 43.26 -32.41 -20.46
N VAL A 25 43.31 -31.94 -19.22
CA VAL A 25 42.16 -31.95 -18.27
C VAL A 25 41.49 -30.60 -18.30
N PRO A 26 40.23 -30.51 -18.76
CA PRO A 26 39.49 -29.23 -18.79
C PRO A 26 39.18 -28.77 -17.38
N GLN A 27 38.87 -27.47 -17.27
CA GLN A 27 38.48 -26.84 -16.00
C GLN A 27 37.27 -27.54 -15.38
N ALA A 28 37.23 -27.62 -14.04
CA ALA A 28 36.20 -28.31 -13.25
C ALA A 28 36.11 -29.84 -13.50
N TYR A 29 37.14 -30.45 -14.03
CA TYR A 29 37.28 -31.90 -14.07
C TYR A 29 38.56 -32.35 -13.35
N ALA A 30 38.51 -33.55 -12.80
CA ALA A 30 39.67 -34.25 -12.30
C ALA A 30 39.74 -35.64 -12.94
N ILE A 31 40.96 -36.16 -13.09
CA ILE A 31 41.20 -37.49 -13.62
C ILE A 31 41.95 -38.31 -12.58
N VAL A 32 41.37 -39.43 -12.24
CA VAL A 32 42.02 -40.42 -11.35
C VAL A 32 42.86 -41.38 -12.21
N LEU A 33 44.15 -41.47 -11.91
CA LEU A 33 45.10 -42.26 -12.63
C LEU A 33 45.52 -43.50 -11.85
N GLU A 34 45.48 -44.62 -12.51
CA GLU A 34 46.00 -45.91 -12.03
C GLU A 34 47.28 -46.30 -12.78
N ARG A 35 48.25 -46.87 -12.04
CA ARG A 35 49.41 -47.47 -12.58
C ARG A 35 49.43 -48.97 -12.19
N LEU A 36 49.33 -49.87 -13.19
CA LEU A 36 49.23 -51.30 -12.97
C LEU A 36 48.22 -51.76 -11.93
N GLY A 37 47.02 -51.04 -11.91
CA GLY A 37 45.94 -51.36 -11.00
C GLY A 37 45.98 -50.66 -9.64
N ALA A 38 47.08 -49.95 -9.31
CA ALA A 38 47.18 -49.17 -8.08
C ALA A 38 46.92 -47.68 -8.34
N TYR A 39 46.27 -46.99 -7.40
CA TYR A 39 46.12 -45.53 -7.44
C TYR A 39 47.47 -44.83 -7.49
N GLN A 40 47.70 -44.00 -8.47
CA GLN A 40 48.93 -43.23 -8.63
C GLN A 40 48.81 -41.79 -8.26
N ALA A 41 47.87 -41.11 -8.87
CA ALA A 41 47.65 -39.65 -8.66
C ALA A 41 46.27 -39.22 -9.14
N THR A 42 45.84 -38.07 -8.65
CA THR A 42 44.66 -37.32 -9.17
C THR A 42 45.17 -36.09 -9.93
N TRP A 43 44.82 -35.99 -11.18
CA TRP A 43 45.19 -34.86 -12.03
C TRP A 43 44.09 -33.79 -11.98
N GLY A 44 44.50 -32.59 -11.61
CA GLY A 44 43.68 -31.42 -11.74
C GLY A 44 43.72 -30.83 -13.15
N THR A 45 43.20 -29.61 -13.29
CA THR A 45 43.14 -28.87 -14.56
C THR A 45 44.52 -28.61 -15.14
N GLY A 46 44.71 -28.80 -16.43
CA GLY A 46 45.96 -28.53 -17.13
C GLY A 46 46.42 -29.67 -18.05
N VAL A 47 47.67 -29.57 -18.49
CA VAL A 47 48.32 -30.57 -19.36
C VAL A 47 49.10 -31.54 -18.50
N HIS A 48 48.84 -32.81 -18.69
CA HIS A 48 49.52 -33.89 -17.96
C HIS A 48 50.08 -34.93 -18.93
N PHE A 49 51.14 -35.61 -18.48
CA PHE A 49 51.80 -36.65 -19.24
C PHE A 49 51.49 -38.01 -18.64
N LYS A 50 50.95 -38.89 -19.48
CA LYS A 50 50.64 -40.29 -19.15
C LYS A 50 51.60 -41.22 -19.77
N LEU A 51 52.07 -42.21 -19.03
CA LEU A 51 52.84 -43.29 -19.57
C LEU A 51 51.93 -44.31 -20.28
N PRO A 52 51.99 -44.41 -21.63
CA PRO A 52 51.15 -45.36 -22.35
C PRO A 52 51.55 -46.79 -21.91
N PHE A 53 50.56 -47.69 -21.91
CA PHE A 53 50.66 -49.10 -21.48
C PHE A 53 50.75 -49.34 -19.96
N VAL A 54 51.38 -48.46 -19.18
CA VAL A 54 51.60 -48.64 -17.74
C VAL A 54 50.49 -47.89 -16.92
N GLU A 55 50.04 -46.72 -17.40
CA GLU A 55 49.07 -45.88 -16.74
C GLU A 55 47.72 -45.87 -17.47
N ARG A 56 46.64 -45.99 -16.69
CA ARG A 56 45.29 -46.01 -17.16
C ARG A 56 44.48 -44.90 -16.45
N VAL A 57 43.60 -44.22 -17.19
CA VAL A 57 42.60 -43.36 -16.61
C VAL A 57 41.49 -44.24 -15.98
N ALA A 58 41.41 -44.27 -14.66
CA ALA A 58 40.41 -45.03 -13.93
C ALA A 58 39.03 -44.37 -14.03
N ARG A 59 38.96 -43.05 -13.71
CA ARG A 59 37.75 -42.31 -13.75
C ARG A 59 38.00 -40.84 -14.10
N LYS A 60 37.12 -40.24 -14.92
CA LYS A 60 37.03 -38.81 -15.14
C LYS A 60 35.87 -38.28 -14.30
N VAL A 61 36.13 -37.36 -13.37
CA VAL A 61 35.22 -36.86 -12.38
C VAL A 61 34.88 -35.41 -12.69
N ASN A 62 33.62 -35.06 -12.67
CA ASN A 62 33.16 -33.70 -12.80
C ASN A 62 33.05 -33.07 -11.39
N LEU A 63 33.78 -31.98 -11.16
CA LEU A 63 33.84 -31.29 -9.86
C LEU A 63 32.76 -30.21 -9.70
N LYS A 64 31.94 -29.96 -10.75
CA LYS A 64 30.84 -29.04 -10.65
C LYS A 64 29.73 -29.64 -9.80
N GLU A 65 28.90 -28.78 -9.21
CA GLU A 65 27.68 -29.20 -8.56
C GLU A 65 26.76 -29.92 -9.56
N GLN A 66 26.23 -31.04 -9.14
CA GLN A 66 25.35 -31.89 -9.92
C GLN A 66 24.04 -32.08 -9.15
N GLY A 67 22.91 -31.92 -9.83
CA GLY A 67 21.57 -32.25 -9.30
C GLY A 67 21.15 -33.61 -9.87
N VAL A 68 20.78 -34.53 -8.99
CA VAL A 68 20.22 -35.82 -9.38
C VAL A 68 18.83 -35.94 -8.83
N ASP A 69 17.88 -36.22 -9.73
CA ASP A 69 16.48 -36.41 -9.43
C ASP A 69 16.25 -37.90 -9.12
N PHE A 70 15.73 -38.22 -7.95
CA PHE A 70 15.42 -39.56 -7.54
C PHE A 70 13.92 -39.84 -7.68
N PRO A 71 13.56 -41.09 -8.10
CA PRO A 71 12.16 -41.43 -8.29
C PRO A 71 11.36 -41.35 -6.98
N PRO A 72 10.02 -41.26 -7.06
CA PRO A 72 9.13 -41.22 -5.91
C PRO A 72 9.35 -42.42 -4.98
N GLN A 73 9.61 -42.14 -3.72
CA GLN A 73 9.81 -43.13 -2.68
C GLN A 73 8.56 -43.26 -1.79
N PRO A 74 8.07 -44.49 -1.57
CA PRO A 74 6.96 -44.70 -0.65
C PRO A 74 7.44 -44.55 0.80
N VAL A 75 6.78 -43.67 1.55
CA VAL A 75 7.04 -43.40 2.96
C VAL A 75 5.75 -43.47 3.75
N ILE A 76 5.85 -43.75 5.05
CA ILE A 76 4.70 -43.84 5.95
C ILE A 76 4.94 -42.82 7.08
N THR A 77 3.97 -41.96 7.31
CA THR A 77 4.00 -40.98 8.38
C THR A 77 3.66 -41.59 9.74
N LYS A 78 3.86 -40.84 10.82
CA LYS A 78 3.56 -41.25 12.18
C LYS A 78 2.08 -41.59 12.40
N ASP A 79 1.18 -40.90 11.70
CA ASP A 79 -0.27 -41.13 11.68
C ASP A 79 -0.69 -42.22 10.67
N ASN A 80 0.26 -43.05 10.22
CA ASN A 80 0.07 -44.22 9.38
C ASN A 80 -0.50 -43.93 7.98
N VAL A 81 -0.17 -42.76 7.41
CA VAL A 81 -0.54 -42.42 6.03
C VAL A 81 0.63 -42.77 5.10
N THR A 82 0.39 -43.57 4.09
CA THR A 82 1.38 -43.89 3.04
C THR A 82 1.35 -42.78 1.99
N MET A 83 2.50 -42.17 1.70
CA MET A 83 2.63 -41.16 0.65
C MET A 83 3.84 -41.43 -0.24
N GLN A 84 3.90 -40.77 -1.39
CA GLN A 84 5.05 -40.81 -2.29
C GLN A 84 5.74 -39.45 -2.30
N ILE A 85 7.05 -39.47 -2.14
CA ILE A 85 7.86 -38.25 -2.09
C ILE A 85 9.02 -38.36 -3.05
N ASP A 86 9.17 -37.39 -3.94
CA ASP A 86 10.31 -37.26 -4.86
C ASP A 86 11.35 -36.34 -4.22
N THR A 87 12.62 -36.67 -4.41
CA THR A 87 13.72 -35.85 -3.89
C THR A 87 14.73 -35.54 -4.99
N VAL A 88 15.26 -34.31 -4.93
CA VAL A 88 16.42 -33.91 -5.74
C VAL A 88 17.59 -33.61 -4.81
N VAL A 89 18.70 -34.25 -5.05
CA VAL A 89 19.91 -34.04 -4.26
C VAL A 89 20.95 -33.30 -5.10
N PHE A 90 21.39 -32.17 -4.59
CA PHE A 90 22.48 -31.38 -5.16
C PHE A 90 23.76 -31.67 -4.40
N PHE A 91 24.73 -32.20 -5.10
CA PHE A 91 25.99 -32.54 -4.51
C PHE A 91 27.19 -32.18 -5.41
N GLN A 92 28.31 -32.10 -4.82
CA GLN A 92 29.58 -31.79 -5.48
C GLN A 92 30.63 -32.76 -5.01
N ILE A 93 31.51 -33.18 -5.92
CA ILE A 93 32.61 -34.10 -5.61
C ILE A 93 33.78 -33.26 -5.11
N THR A 94 34.19 -33.49 -3.87
CA THR A 94 35.30 -32.80 -3.20
C THR A 94 36.63 -33.59 -3.33
N ASP A 95 36.56 -34.92 -3.19
CA ASP A 95 37.71 -35.77 -3.37
C ASP A 95 37.48 -36.83 -4.48
N PRO A 96 38.07 -36.62 -5.66
CA PRO A 96 37.94 -37.55 -6.78
C PRO A 96 38.48 -38.96 -6.50
N LYS A 97 39.48 -39.12 -5.60
CA LYS A 97 40.03 -40.41 -5.21
C LYS A 97 38.99 -41.20 -4.39
N LEU A 98 38.44 -40.60 -3.35
CA LEU A 98 37.40 -41.21 -2.52
C LEU A 98 36.17 -41.54 -3.34
N TYR A 99 35.78 -40.64 -4.27
CA TYR A 99 34.66 -40.87 -5.19
C TYR A 99 34.89 -42.07 -6.13
N ALA A 100 36.12 -42.31 -6.56
CA ALA A 100 36.44 -43.40 -7.47
C ALA A 100 36.54 -44.77 -6.78
N TYR A 101 37.02 -44.82 -5.52
CA TYR A 101 37.35 -46.07 -4.81
C TYR A 101 36.56 -46.28 -3.52
N GLY A 102 35.90 -45.26 -2.98
CA GLY A 102 35.15 -45.35 -1.71
C GLY A 102 33.86 -46.13 -1.82
N VAL A 103 33.19 -46.07 -2.99
CA VAL A 103 31.94 -46.78 -3.24
C VAL A 103 31.83 -47.17 -4.71
N GLU A 104 31.26 -48.33 -5.01
CA GLU A 104 31.16 -48.85 -6.36
C GLU A 104 30.29 -48.00 -7.26
N ASN A 105 29.09 -47.68 -6.77
CA ASN A 105 28.12 -46.82 -7.48
C ASN A 105 27.63 -45.67 -6.56
N PRO A 106 28.31 -44.50 -6.58
CA PRO A 106 27.99 -43.41 -5.69
C PRO A 106 26.55 -42.88 -5.80
N ILE A 107 26.01 -42.82 -7.02
CA ILE A 107 24.66 -42.27 -7.25
C ILE A 107 23.62 -43.20 -6.67
N MET A 108 23.69 -44.51 -6.91
CA MET A 108 22.78 -45.49 -6.34
C MET A 108 22.90 -45.55 -4.81
N ALA A 109 24.10 -45.37 -4.28
CA ALA A 109 24.32 -45.34 -2.84
C ALA A 109 23.65 -44.11 -2.19
N ILE A 110 23.75 -42.94 -2.83
CA ILE A 110 23.05 -41.72 -2.39
C ILE A 110 21.52 -41.89 -2.49
N GLU A 111 21.03 -42.52 -3.55
CA GLU A 111 19.60 -42.81 -3.73
C GLU A 111 19.04 -43.66 -2.58
N ASN A 112 19.71 -44.80 -2.30
CA ASN A 112 19.27 -45.68 -1.22
C ASN A 112 19.38 -45.04 0.16
N LEU A 113 20.43 -44.25 0.37
CA LEU A 113 20.62 -43.50 1.61
C LEU A 113 19.57 -42.41 1.75
N SER A 114 19.27 -41.70 0.67
CA SER A 114 18.23 -40.69 0.64
C SER A 114 16.85 -41.31 0.97
N ALA A 115 16.51 -42.45 0.35
CA ALA A 115 15.24 -43.13 0.60
C ALA A 115 15.09 -43.60 2.05
N THR A 116 16.19 -44.16 2.64
CA THR A 116 16.14 -44.60 4.04
C THR A 116 16.09 -43.44 5.02
N THR A 117 16.88 -42.40 4.77
CA THR A 117 16.87 -41.17 5.60
C THR A 117 15.50 -40.46 5.54
N LEU A 118 14.94 -40.32 4.33
CA LEU A 118 13.61 -39.75 4.15
C LEU A 118 12.55 -40.54 4.94
N ARG A 119 12.57 -41.87 4.84
CA ARG A 119 11.64 -42.73 5.56
C ARG A 119 11.72 -42.55 7.09
N ASN A 120 12.95 -42.44 7.61
CA ASN A 120 13.13 -42.21 9.04
C ASN A 120 12.59 -40.83 9.47
N ILE A 121 12.90 -39.75 8.72
CA ILE A 121 12.46 -38.40 9.06
C ILE A 121 10.95 -38.29 8.99
N ILE A 122 10.32 -38.82 7.93
CA ILE A 122 8.87 -38.77 7.74
C ILE A 122 8.12 -39.66 8.72
N GLY A 123 8.71 -40.81 9.10
CA GLY A 123 8.14 -41.70 10.11
C GLY A 123 7.96 -41.09 11.49
N ASP A 124 8.72 -40.04 11.80
CA ASP A 124 8.61 -39.29 13.04
C ASP A 124 7.65 -38.08 12.96
N MET A 125 7.12 -37.76 11.77
CA MET A 125 6.28 -36.59 11.49
C MET A 125 4.85 -36.99 11.14
N GLU A 126 3.88 -36.14 11.49
CA GLU A 126 2.50 -36.26 11.06
C GLU A 126 2.31 -35.76 9.61
N LEU A 127 1.20 -36.13 8.94
CA LEU A 127 0.92 -35.76 7.57
C LEU A 127 0.96 -34.23 7.36
N ASP A 128 0.22 -33.50 8.20
CA ASP A 128 0.13 -32.04 8.10
C ASP A 128 1.49 -31.37 8.32
N GLU A 129 2.30 -31.89 9.26
CA GLU A 129 3.66 -31.43 9.51
C GLU A 129 4.58 -31.69 8.30
N THR A 130 4.45 -32.86 7.68
CA THR A 130 5.23 -33.22 6.48
C THR A 130 4.94 -32.27 5.31
N LEU A 131 3.68 -31.86 5.13
CA LEU A 131 3.29 -30.98 4.05
C LEU A 131 3.74 -29.51 4.27
N THR A 132 3.78 -29.06 5.53
CA THR A 132 4.08 -27.68 5.90
C THR A 132 5.55 -27.41 6.19
N SER A 133 6.30 -28.42 6.68
CA SER A 133 7.65 -28.26 7.21
C SER A 133 8.76 -28.76 6.26
N ARG A 134 8.59 -28.53 4.94
CA ARG A 134 9.56 -29.00 3.91
C ARG A 134 10.99 -28.55 4.19
N GLU A 135 11.18 -27.33 4.65
CA GLU A 135 12.52 -26.78 4.96
C GLU A 135 13.22 -27.53 6.09
N VAL A 136 12.47 -27.94 7.11
CA VAL A 136 12.99 -28.73 8.22
C VAL A 136 13.44 -30.12 7.72
N ILE A 137 12.63 -30.75 6.86
CA ILE A 137 12.95 -32.05 6.26
C ILE A 137 14.19 -31.93 5.38
N ASN A 138 14.25 -30.93 4.49
CA ASN A 138 15.40 -30.68 3.62
C ASN A 138 16.69 -30.49 4.43
N THR A 139 16.63 -29.73 5.51
CA THR A 139 17.77 -29.47 6.39
C THR A 139 18.24 -30.74 7.11
N LYS A 140 17.32 -31.53 7.68
CA LYS A 140 17.64 -32.81 8.34
C LYS A 140 18.19 -33.81 7.35
N MET A 141 17.60 -33.92 6.17
CA MET A 141 18.09 -34.79 5.10
C MET A 141 19.51 -34.41 4.68
N ARG A 142 19.73 -33.12 4.39
CA ARG A 142 21.05 -32.62 4.01
C ARG A 142 22.11 -32.97 5.07
N ALA A 143 21.83 -32.69 6.33
CA ALA A 143 22.77 -32.94 7.42
C ALA A 143 23.11 -34.45 7.53
N SER A 144 22.11 -35.32 7.43
CA SER A 144 22.31 -36.77 7.51
C SER A 144 23.05 -37.32 6.29
N LEU A 145 22.72 -36.87 5.08
CA LEU A 145 23.35 -37.29 3.85
C LEU A 145 24.80 -36.81 3.77
N ASP A 146 25.09 -35.56 4.14
CA ASP A 146 26.43 -34.96 4.08
C ASP A 146 27.42 -35.76 4.95
N VAL A 147 27.04 -36.10 6.18
CA VAL A 147 27.88 -36.94 7.07
C VAL A 147 28.11 -38.34 6.49
N ALA A 148 27.08 -38.93 5.88
CA ALA A 148 27.20 -40.30 5.36
C ALA A 148 27.97 -40.37 4.03
N THR A 149 27.99 -39.29 3.23
CA THR A 149 28.68 -39.25 1.92
C THR A 149 30.08 -38.68 1.98
N ASP A 150 30.47 -38.07 3.10
CA ASP A 150 31.85 -37.55 3.31
C ASP A 150 32.96 -38.60 3.09
N PRO A 151 32.85 -39.87 3.58
CA PRO A 151 33.82 -40.94 3.31
C PRO A 151 33.97 -41.30 1.81
N TRP A 152 32.99 -40.92 0.98
CA TRP A 152 32.99 -41.12 -0.47
C TRP A 152 33.54 -39.93 -1.24
N GLY A 153 33.98 -38.87 -0.53
CA GLY A 153 34.46 -37.63 -1.13
C GLY A 153 33.35 -36.83 -1.84
N ILE A 154 32.12 -36.95 -1.37
CA ILE A 154 30.96 -36.28 -1.91
C ILE A 154 30.41 -35.34 -0.83
N LYS A 155 30.22 -34.09 -1.17
CA LYS A 155 29.59 -33.09 -0.32
C LYS A 155 28.19 -32.82 -0.80
N VAL A 156 27.19 -32.99 0.07
CA VAL A 156 25.80 -32.67 -0.21
C VAL A 156 25.56 -31.22 0.15
N ASN A 157 25.33 -30.37 -0.86
CA ASN A 157 25.11 -28.94 -0.68
C ASN A 157 23.65 -28.67 -0.28
N ARG A 158 22.70 -29.32 -0.97
CA ARG A 158 21.28 -29.09 -0.79
C ARG A 158 20.47 -30.34 -1.15
N VAL A 159 19.37 -30.51 -0.42
CA VAL A 159 18.37 -31.54 -0.72
C VAL A 159 17.02 -30.81 -0.82
N GLU A 160 16.24 -31.15 -1.84
CA GLU A 160 14.92 -30.55 -2.06
C GLU A 160 13.87 -31.64 -2.24
N LEU A 161 12.77 -31.51 -1.51
CA LEU A 161 11.56 -32.27 -1.75
C LEU A 161 10.80 -31.66 -2.91
N LYS A 162 10.63 -32.42 -4.00
CA LYS A 162 9.97 -31.96 -5.23
C LYS A 162 8.45 -32.06 -5.10
N ASN A 163 7.93 -33.27 -4.99
CA ASN A 163 6.51 -33.53 -4.82
C ASN A 163 6.27 -34.36 -3.56
N ILE A 164 5.17 -34.07 -2.86
CA ILE A 164 4.66 -34.87 -1.76
C ILE A 164 3.23 -35.25 -2.16
N ILE A 165 3.00 -36.50 -2.46
CA ILE A 165 1.76 -36.99 -3.01
C ILE A 165 1.09 -37.93 -1.99
N PRO A 166 0.10 -37.47 -1.24
CA PRO A 166 -0.70 -38.30 -0.36
C PRO A 166 -1.67 -39.19 -1.17
N PRO A 167 -2.29 -40.22 -0.57
CA PRO A 167 -3.33 -41.00 -1.21
C PRO A 167 -4.51 -40.15 -1.66
N ALA A 168 -5.11 -40.48 -2.79
CA ALA A 168 -6.17 -39.70 -3.39
C ALA A 168 -7.37 -39.44 -2.44
N ALA A 169 -7.75 -40.44 -1.63
CA ALA A 169 -8.84 -40.29 -0.64
C ALA A 169 -8.54 -39.21 0.41
N ILE A 170 -7.29 -39.09 0.86
CA ILE A 170 -6.86 -38.09 1.81
C ILE A 170 -6.79 -36.72 1.14
N GLN A 171 -6.25 -36.68 -0.08
CA GLN A 171 -6.20 -35.43 -0.86
C GLN A 171 -7.60 -34.84 -1.07
N GLU A 172 -8.58 -35.64 -1.47
CA GLU A 172 -9.96 -35.19 -1.61
C GLU A 172 -10.58 -34.71 -0.29
N ALA A 173 -10.29 -35.39 0.82
CA ALA A 173 -10.77 -34.98 2.15
C ALA A 173 -10.16 -33.64 2.56
N MET A 174 -8.85 -33.46 2.35
CA MET A 174 -8.14 -32.21 2.63
C MET A 174 -8.65 -31.06 1.75
N GLU A 175 -8.89 -31.32 0.45
CA GLU A 175 -9.45 -30.30 -0.45
C GLU A 175 -10.84 -29.83 0.01
N LYS A 176 -11.71 -30.78 0.41
CA LYS A 176 -13.03 -30.45 0.95
C LYS A 176 -12.92 -29.65 2.27
N GLN A 177 -12.04 -30.08 3.17
CA GLN A 177 -11.81 -29.37 4.44
C GLN A 177 -11.26 -27.96 4.21
N MET A 178 -10.27 -27.80 3.33
CA MET A 178 -9.68 -26.51 2.99
C MET A 178 -10.69 -25.60 2.31
N LYS A 179 -11.56 -26.14 1.45
CA LYS A 179 -12.63 -25.40 0.81
C LYS A 179 -13.62 -24.87 1.85
N ALA A 180 -14.10 -25.72 2.74
CA ALA A 180 -15.01 -25.33 3.82
C ALA A 180 -14.40 -24.29 4.76
N GLU A 181 -13.13 -24.43 5.10
CA GLU A 181 -12.43 -23.45 5.95
C GLU A 181 -12.25 -22.09 5.23
N ARG A 182 -11.96 -22.08 3.92
CA ARG A 182 -11.90 -20.85 3.12
C ARG A 182 -13.27 -20.18 3.05
N GLU A 183 -14.32 -20.91 2.77
CA GLU A 183 -15.70 -20.40 2.74
C GLU A 183 -16.10 -19.82 4.10
N ARG A 184 -15.76 -20.49 5.19
CA ARG A 184 -15.98 -19.98 6.55
C ARG A 184 -15.24 -18.68 6.81
N ARG A 185 -13.95 -18.59 6.46
CA ARG A 185 -13.14 -17.38 6.61
C ARG A 185 -13.66 -16.24 5.74
N GLU A 186 -14.05 -16.54 4.50
CA GLU A 186 -14.65 -15.57 3.61
C GLU A 186 -15.93 -14.98 4.19
N ALA A 187 -16.84 -15.81 4.69
CA ALA A 187 -18.07 -15.34 5.33
C ALA A 187 -17.81 -14.46 6.55
N ILE A 188 -16.82 -14.82 7.39
CA ILE A 188 -16.41 -14.01 8.54
C ILE A 188 -15.87 -12.65 8.10
N LEU A 189 -14.95 -12.64 7.11
CA LEU A 189 -14.34 -11.40 6.62
C LEU A 189 -15.36 -10.46 5.96
N ILE A 190 -16.32 -11.02 5.22
CA ILE A 190 -17.43 -10.25 4.64
C ILE A 190 -18.28 -9.62 5.76
N ALA A 191 -18.70 -10.42 6.75
CA ALA A 191 -19.50 -9.92 7.86
C ALA A 191 -18.78 -8.87 8.71
N GLU A 192 -17.49 -9.05 8.96
CA GLU A 192 -16.65 -8.05 9.63
C GLU A 192 -16.49 -6.78 8.80
N GLY A 193 -16.30 -6.92 7.49
CA GLY A 193 -16.24 -5.81 6.54
C GLY A 193 -17.52 -4.99 6.50
N GLU A 194 -18.68 -5.65 6.41
CA GLU A 194 -20.00 -5.00 6.46
C GLU A 194 -20.25 -4.28 7.78
N LYS A 195 -19.93 -4.95 8.90
CA LYS A 195 -20.02 -4.33 10.23
C LYS A 195 -19.17 -3.07 10.32
N LYS A 196 -17.91 -3.16 9.91
CA LYS A 196 -16.97 -2.04 9.95
C LYS A 196 -17.38 -0.90 9.03
N SER A 197 -17.88 -1.23 7.83
CA SER A 197 -18.43 -0.26 6.88
C SER A 197 -19.65 0.47 7.47
N THR A 198 -20.59 -0.27 8.06
CA THR A 198 -21.79 0.31 8.69
C THR A 198 -21.44 1.24 9.84
N ILE A 199 -20.49 0.85 10.69
CA ILE A 199 -20.00 1.70 11.79
C ILE A 199 -19.37 2.99 11.24
N LEU A 200 -18.46 2.90 10.27
CA LEU A 200 -17.80 4.06 9.68
C LEU A 200 -18.79 5.02 9.00
N VAL A 201 -19.79 4.47 8.31
CA VAL A 201 -20.88 5.29 7.70
C VAL A 201 -21.71 5.99 8.77
N ALA A 202 -22.03 5.29 9.87
CA ALA A 202 -22.79 5.89 10.97
C ALA A 202 -21.98 6.97 11.72
N GLU A 203 -20.69 6.73 11.94
CA GLU A 203 -19.77 7.72 12.52
C GLU A 203 -19.62 8.96 11.63
N GLY A 204 -19.42 8.76 10.32
CA GLY A 204 -19.34 9.84 9.36
C GLY A 204 -20.62 10.68 9.29
N LYS A 205 -21.80 10.06 9.33
CA LYS A 205 -23.08 10.77 9.40
C LYS A 205 -23.22 11.57 10.70
N LYS A 206 -22.82 10.98 11.83
CA LYS A 206 -22.83 11.67 13.12
C LYS A 206 -21.91 12.90 13.10
N GLU A 207 -20.70 12.74 12.60
CA GLU A 207 -19.71 13.82 12.53
C GLU A 207 -20.19 14.94 11.59
N SER A 208 -20.73 14.57 10.42
CA SER A 208 -21.35 15.54 9.50
C SER A 208 -22.49 16.33 10.17
N ALA A 209 -23.40 15.66 10.86
CA ALA A 209 -24.51 16.32 11.55
C ALA A 209 -24.05 17.27 12.67
N ILE A 210 -22.96 16.91 13.38
CA ILE A 210 -22.36 17.79 14.40
C ILE A 210 -21.76 19.05 13.74
N LEU A 211 -20.98 18.87 12.67
CA LEU A 211 -20.36 19.97 11.93
C LEU A 211 -21.41 20.89 11.31
N ASP A 212 -22.49 20.34 10.75
CA ASP A 212 -23.62 21.13 10.21
C ASP A 212 -24.31 21.96 11.30
N ALA A 213 -24.59 21.37 12.48
CA ALA A 213 -25.14 22.05 13.60
C ALA A 213 -24.23 23.14 14.18
N GLU A 214 -22.93 22.90 14.24
CA GLU A 214 -21.95 23.92 14.64
C GLU A 214 -21.88 25.07 13.63
N ALA A 215 -21.89 24.75 12.34
CA ALA A 215 -21.91 25.77 11.28
C ALA A 215 -23.18 26.64 11.34
N GLU A 216 -24.35 26.04 11.53
CA GLU A 216 -25.59 26.77 11.73
C GLU A 216 -25.55 27.69 12.97
N LYS A 217 -25.06 27.17 14.09
CA LYS A 217 -24.86 27.94 15.31
C LYS A 217 -23.94 29.13 15.08
N GLN A 218 -22.81 28.95 14.45
CA GLN A 218 -21.87 30.03 14.14
C GLN A 218 -22.48 31.05 13.17
N ALA A 219 -23.16 30.58 12.14
CA ALA A 219 -23.86 31.45 11.21
C ALA A 219 -24.94 32.27 11.89
N ALA A 220 -25.70 31.70 12.83
CA ALA A 220 -26.72 32.42 13.61
C ALA A 220 -26.09 33.47 14.54
N ILE A 221 -24.99 33.16 15.21
CA ILE A 221 -24.25 34.12 16.06
C ILE A 221 -23.74 35.28 15.22
N LEU A 222 -23.07 35.02 14.10
CA LEU A 222 -22.54 36.06 13.22
C LEU A 222 -23.63 36.94 12.64
N ARG A 223 -24.79 36.36 12.28
CA ARG A 223 -25.96 37.16 11.82
C ARG A 223 -26.51 38.06 12.93
N ALA A 224 -26.59 37.53 14.16
CA ALA A 224 -27.08 38.35 15.30
C ALA A 224 -26.09 39.47 15.65
N GLU A 225 -24.80 39.21 15.61
CA GLU A 225 -23.75 40.23 15.83
C GLU A 225 -23.78 41.29 14.72
N ALA A 226 -23.87 40.91 13.47
CA ALA A 226 -23.98 41.83 12.34
C ALA A 226 -25.25 42.70 12.44
N GLN A 227 -26.38 42.11 12.86
CA GLN A 227 -27.63 42.85 13.05
C GLN A 227 -27.52 43.84 14.22
N LYS A 228 -26.91 43.43 15.33
CA LYS A 228 -26.62 44.31 16.45
C LYS A 228 -25.75 45.51 16.05
N GLU A 229 -24.65 45.24 15.34
CA GLU A 229 -23.73 46.26 14.87
C GLU A 229 -24.43 47.24 13.90
N ARG A 230 -25.22 46.71 13.00
CA ARG A 230 -26.04 47.53 12.09
C ARG A 230 -27.02 48.43 12.85
N MET A 231 -27.77 47.91 13.83
CA MET A 231 -28.68 48.70 14.64
C MET A 231 -27.96 49.79 15.45
N ILE A 232 -26.78 49.49 15.99
CA ILE A 232 -25.98 50.50 16.71
C ILE A 232 -25.54 51.61 15.75
N LYS A 233 -25.00 51.25 14.57
CA LYS A 233 -24.56 52.24 13.57
C LYS A 233 -25.72 53.07 13.00
N GLU A 234 -26.85 52.44 12.79
CA GLU A 234 -28.07 53.16 12.38
C GLU A 234 -28.54 54.15 13.47
N ALA A 235 -28.54 53.74 14.75
CA ALA A 235 -28.90 54.61 15.87
C ALA A 235 -27.88 55.74 16.07
N GLU A 236 -26.58 55.45 15.97
CA GLU A 236 -25.54 56.48 16.03
C GLU A 236 -25.65 57.48 14.88
N GLY A 237 -25.90 57.00 13.65
CA GLY A 237 -26.11 57.86 12.49
C GLY A 237 -27.36 58.74 12.63
N GLN A 238 -28.46 58.19 13.16
CA GLN A 238 -29.66 58.97 13.45
C GLN A 238 -29.42 60.03 14.54
N ALA A 239 -28.72 59.64 15.63
CA ALA A 239 -28.40 60.56 16.70
C ALA A 239 -27.52 61.73 16.21
N GLU A 240 -26.51 61.41 15.38
CA GLU A 240 -25.63 62.45 14.78
C GLU A 240 -26.38 63.36 13.81
N ALA A 241 -27.29 62.78 12.99
CA ALA A 241 -28.16 63.53 12.07
C ALA A 241 -29.04 64.47 12.83
N VAL A 242 -29.75 63.99 13.89
CA VAL A 242 -30.60 64.83 14.75
C VAL A 242 -29.79 65.95 15.43
N LEU A 243 -28.61 65.65 15.95
CA LEU A 243 -27.69 66.61 16.57
C LEU A 243 -27.28 67.71 15.57
N LYS A 244 -26.91 67.30 14.32
CA LYS A 244 -26.54 68.26 13.27
C LYS A 244 -27.75 69.19 12.89
N VAL A 245 -28.91 68.58 12.75
CA VAL A 245 -30.16 69.36 12.46
C VAL A 245 -30.49 70.31 13.58
N GLN A 246 -30.40 69.90 14.85
CA GLN A 246 -30.68 70.74 16.00
C GLN A 246 -29.65 71.86 16.16
N LYS A 247 -28.36 71.58 15.91
CA LYS A 247 -27.34 72.63 15.88
C LYS A 247 -27.58 73.63 14.78
N ALA A 248 -27.88 73.19 13.56
CA ALA A 248 -28.21 74.09 12.47
C ALA A 248 -29.49 74.97 12.77
N ASN A 249 -30.50 74.37 13.38
CA ASN A 249 -31.71 75.11 13.81
C ASN A 249 -31.36 76.13 14.90
N ALA A 250 -30.58 75.78 15.91
CA ALA A 250 -30.17 76.67 16.97
C ALA A 250 -29.33 77.85 16.44
N GLU A 251 -28.43 77.56 15.48
CA GLU A 251 -27.59 78.55 14.81
C GLU A 251 -28.48 79.51 13.95
N GLY A 252 -29.42 78.95 13.24
CA GLY A 252 -30.44 79.75 12.50
C GLY A 252 -31.26 80.64 13.39
N LEU A 253 -31.73 80.14 14.55
CA LEU A 253 -32.44 80.96 15.54
C LEU A 253 -31.57 82.05 16.17
N ARG A 254 -30.31 81.78 16.38
CA ARG A 254 -29.34 82.72 16.90
C ARG A 254 -29.06 83.85 15.90
N MET A 255 -28.88 83.50 14.61
CA MET A 255 -28.74 84.48 13.52
C MET A 255 -29.97 85.36 13.39
N ILE A 256 -31.20 84.83 13.53
CA ILE A 256 -32.44 85.60 13.52
C ILE A 256 -32.52 86.56 14.72
N LYS A 257 -32.04 86.13 15.91
CA LYS A 257 -32.01 86.94 17.11
C LYS A 257 -30.99 88.09 17.01
N GLU A 258 -29.77 87.76 16.42
CA GLU A 258 -28.69 88.79 16.22
C GLU A 258 -29.08 89.82 15.13
N ALA A 259 -29.87 89.45 14.14
CA ALA A 259 -30.36 90.35 13.09
C ALA A 259 -31.47 91.32 13.52
N GLY A 260 -31.86 91.30 14.82
CA GLY A 260 -32.92 92.23 15.34
C GLY A 260 -34.27 91.82 14.81
N ALA A 261 -34.83 90.78 15.40
CA ALA A 261 -36.20 90.25 14.99
C ALA A 261 -37.28 91.28 15.17
N ASP A 262 -37.63 91.94 14.09
CA ASP A 262 -38.78 92.82 14.03
C ASP A 262 -40.11 92.00 13.95
N ASN A 263 -41.25 92.64 14.37
CA ASN A 263 -42.55 91.96 14.39
C ASN A 263 -42.94 91.32 13.04
N ALA A 264 -42.42 91.86 11.93
CA ALA A 264 -42.60 91.29 10.57
C ALA A 264 -41.95 89.94 10.38
N VAL A 265 -40.73 89.67 10.93
CA VAL A 265 -39.99 88.43 10.85
C VAL A 265 -40.64 87.34 11.71
N LEU A 266 -41.18 87.75 12.91
CA LEU A 266 -41.94 86.83 13.78
C LEU A 266 -43.23 86.33 13.11
N THR A 267 -43.91 87.24 12.40
CA THR A 267 -45.14 86.90 11.65
C THR A 267 -44.82 85.93 10.49
N LEU A 268 -43.72 86.16 9.76
CA LEU A 268 -43.33 85.28 8.66
C LEU A 268 -42.91 83.86 9.17
N LYS A 269 -42.25 83.76 10.30
CA LYS A 269 -41.93 82.51 10.96
C LYS A 269 -43.13 81.77 11.53
N SER A 270 -44.13 82.49 11.98
CA SER A 270 -45.44 81.93 12.43
C SER A 270 -46.20 81.32 11.25
N PHE A 271 -46.17 81.97 10.05
CA PHE A 271 -46.74 81.40 8.83
C PHE A 271 -45.95 80.14 8.35
N GLU A 272 -44.62 80.08 8.41
CA GLU A 272 -43.84 78.89 8.13
C GLU A 272 -44.16 77.72 9.09
N ALA A 273 -44.30 78.00 10.38
CA ALA A 273 -44.70 77.02 11.38
C ALA A 273 -46.13 76.49 11.11
N LEU A 274 -47.10 77.43 10.75
CA LEU A 274 -48.43 77.03 10.39
C LEU A 274 -48.50 76.18 9.11
N ALA A 275 -47.68 76.49 8.09
CA ALA A 275 -47.56 75.69 6.87
C ALA A 275 -47.07 74.28 7.16
N LYS A 276 -46.07 74.12 8.05
CA LYS A 276 -45.60 72.77 8.48
C LYS A 276 -46.65 72.00 9.26
N VAL A 277 -47.51 72.67 10.04
CA VAL A 277 -48.62 72.03 10.76
C VAL A 277 -49.74 71.65 9.80
N ALA A 278 -49.98 72.46 8.77
CA ALA A 278 -51.01 72.19 7.75
C ALA A 278 -50.60 71.01 6.80
N ASP A 279 -49.29 70.73 6.60
CA ASP A 279 -48.81 69.63 5.77
C ASP A 279 -48.79 68.31 6.53
N GLY A 280 -49.11 68.28 7.82
CA GLY A 280 -49.22 67.08 8.65
C GLY A 280 -50.53 66.31 8.34
N LYS A 281 -50.42 64.97 8.22
CA LYS A 281 -51.53 64.04 7.98
C LYS A 281 -52.58 63.93 9.10
N SER A 282 -52.67 64.91 10.01
CA SER A 282 -53.56 64.90 11.17
C SER A 282 -54.80 65.78 10.90
N THR A 283 -55.99 65.20 11.04
CA THR A 283 -57.27 65.84 10.81
C THR A 283 -57.76 66.72 11.93
N LYS A 284 -57.01 66.92 13.00
CA LYS A 284 -57.40 67.82 14.13
C LYS A 284 -56.30 68.83 14.36
N ILE A 285 -56.54 70.05 14.04
CA ILE A 285 -55.66 71.18 14.28
C ILE A 285 -56.22 71.96 15.48
N ILE A 286 -55.47 71.98 16.59
CA ILE A 286 -55.80 72.84 17.76
C ILE A 286 -55.00 74.13 17.57
N ILE A 287 -55.68 75.21 17.27
CA ILE A 287 -55.14 76.57 17.08
C ILE A 287 -55.28 77.35 18.39
N PRO A 288 -54.18 77.84 18.99
CA PRO A 288 -54.27 78.71 20.13
C PRO A 288 -55.04 79.97 19.78
N SER A 289 -55.82 80.50 20.73
CA SER A 289 -56.77 81.64 20.54
C SER A 289 -56.09 82.91 20.00
N GLU A 290 -54.78 83.09 20.23
CA GLU A 290 -54.02 84.27 19.78
C GLU A 290 -53.77 84.32 18.26
N ILE A 291 -53.87 83.19 17.59
CA ILE A 291 -53.62 83.05 16.14
C ILE A 291 -54.90 82.75 15.34
N GLN A 292 -56.03 82.70 16.01
CA GLN A 292 -57.33 82.37 15.36
C GLN A 292 -57.69 83.32 14.21
N ASN A 293 -57.42 84.63 14.34
CA ASN A 293 -57.71 85.57 13.28
C ASN A 293 -56.84 85.37 12.00
N LEU A 294 -55.66 84.92 12.13
CA LEU A 294 -54.77 84.63 11.01
C LEU A 294 -55.01 83.22 10.41
N ALA A 295 -55.40 82.28 11.22
CA ALA A 295 -55.73 80.92 10.78
C ALA A 295 -57.05 80.88 10.03
N GLY A 296 -58.03 81.72 10.39
CA GLY A 296 -59.27 81.86 9.67
C GLY A 296 -59.10 82.30 8.22
N LEU A 297 -58.20 83.24 7.99
CA LEU A 297 -57.90 83.74 6.64
C LEU A 297 -57.14 82.68 5.82
N ALA A 298 -56.22 81.86 6.42
CA ALA A 298 -55.53 80.80 5.72
C ALA A 298 -56.45 79.62 5.39
N ALA A 299 -57.39 79.27 6.26
CA ALA A 299 -58.41 78.26 6.02
C ALA A 299 -59.31 78.56 4.87
N SER A 300 -59.81 79.84 4.79
CA SER A 300 -60.66 80.29 3.69
C SER A 300 -59.93 80.32 2.33
N LEU A 301 -58.65 80.61 2.30
CA LEU A 301 -57.82 80.55 1.08
C LEU A 301 -57.59 79.11 0.62
N LYS A 302 -57.48 78.16 1.55
CA LYS A 302 -57.31 76.72 1.22
C LYS A 302 -58.52 76.10 0.62
N GLU A 303 -59.76 76.52 1.11
CA GLU A 303 -61.02 76.01 0.62
C GLU A 303 -61.27 76.45 -0.82
N VAL A 304 -60.92 77.70 -1.17
CA VAL A 304 -61.01 78.22 -2.53
C VAL A 304 -60.04 77.53 -3.52
N VAL A 305 -58.89 77.02 -3.06
CA VAL A 305 -57.90 76.33 -3.92
C VAL A 305 -58.19 74.82 -4.07
N VAL A 306 -58.91 74.23 -3.11
CA VAL A 306 -59.28 72.81 -3.19
C VAL A 306 -60.50 72.59 -4.06
N ASP A 307 -61.45 73.51 -4.11
CA ASP A 307 -62.65 73.43 -4.94
C ASP A 307 -62.36 73.53 -6.46
N GLU A 308 -61.15 73.97 -6.85
CA GLU A 308 -60.72 74.03 -8.26
C GLU A 308 -60.05 72.74 -8.77
N LYS A 309 -59.68 71.81 -7.85
CA LYS A 309 -59.06 70.53 -8.24
C LYS A 309 -60.03 69.36 -8.42
N ASP A 310 -61.21 69.44 -7.73
CA ASP A 310 -62.26 68.38 -7.84
C ASP A 310 -63.16 68.50 -9.06
N LYS A 311 -62.99 69.57 -9.87
CA LYS A 311 -63.69 69.73 -11.15
C LYS A 311 -62.94 69.29 -12.40
N LYS A 312 -61.78 68.63 -12.26
CA LYS A 312 -60.97 68.14 -13.42
C LYS A 312 -60.83 66.63 -13.51
N GLU A 313 -61.54 65.89 -12.65
CA GLU A 313 -61.63 64.42 -12.80
C GLU A 313 -63.13 63.97 -12.72
N GLU A 314 -63.90 64.32 -13.71
CA GLU A 314 -65.02 63.61 -14.27
C GLU A 314 -64.87 63.53 -15.78
#